data_3b41bfb4380a58c613aa860014bfea9a
#
_entry.id   3b41bfb4380a58c613aa860014bfea9a
#
_cell.length_a   1.000
_cell.length_b   1.000
_cell.length_c   1.000
_cell.angle_alpha   90.00
_cell.angle_beta   90.00
_cell.angle_gamma   90.00
#
_symmetry.space_group_name_H-M   'P 1'
#
loop_
_entity.id
_entity.type
_entity.pdbx_description
1 polymer ?
#
loop_
_entity_poly.entity_id
_entity_poly.type
_entity_poly.pdbx_seq_one_letter_code
_entity_poly.pdbx_strand_id
1 'polypeptide(L)'
;MTFNEKVTMKDLLSEGLYILMQQKPFEKITIKQICDKTGVIRGTFYNHFMDKYEALEYLIHRMFYKGIEHESNPQIIKHIFQTVSDNRDFFKSCYRITGQNGFEDLMSNVFKEIFRNVFSYLDVSRMDSRFTVDFLVDYYANDLLYFLKYWISHNFEPDVETYYAKIDILFKNSIKELNIRYMDKS
;
A
#
# COMPACT_ATOMS: atom_id res chain seq x y z
N MET A 1 -18.24 16.18 -13.39
CA MET A 1 -17.95 17.22 -12.37
C MET A 1 -16.58 16.88 -11.78
N THR A 2 -15.55 17.62 -12.17
CA THR A 2 -14.21 17.47 -11.63
C THR A 2 -14.20 18.08 -10.22
N PHE A 3 -14.23 17.25 -9.20
CA PHE A 3 -13.90 17.71 -7.85
C PHE A 3 -12.43 18.15 -7.87
N ASN A 4 -12.22 19.45 -7.75
CA ASN A 4 -10.92 20.04 -7.53
C ASN A 4 -10.54 19.68 -6.08
N GLU A 5 -9.84 18.54 -5.86
CA GLU A 5 -9.36 18.16 -4.54
C GLU A 5 -8.49 19.30 -4.01
N LYS A 6 -8.97 19.94 -2.97
CA LYS A 6 -8.24 21.02 -2.32
C LYS A 6 -6.98 20.42 -1.69
N VAL A 7 -5.81 20.73 -2.24
CA VAL A 7 -4.51 20.29 -1.70
C VAL A 7 -4.44 20.69 -0.23
N THR A 8 -4.30 19.70 0.64
CA THR A 8 -4.20 19.91 2.09
C THR A 8 -2.75 20.16 2.52
N MET A 9 -2.55 20.60 3.75
CA MET A 9 -1.20 20.73 4.31
C MET A 9 -0.50 19.38 4.45
N LYS A 10 -1.26 18.31 4.76
CA LYS A 10 -0.72 16.94 4.77
C LYS A 10 -0.20 16.54 3.39
N ASP A 11 -0.94 16.87 2.33
CA ASP A 11 -0.53 16.60 0.96
C ASP A 11 0.76 17.32 0.59
N LEU A 12 0.86 18.61 0.93
CA LEU A 12 2.05 19.41 0.66
C LEU A 12 3.28 18.83 1.36
N LEU A 13 3.17 18.49 2.65
CA LEU A 13 4.26 17.94 3.44
C LEU A 13 4.70 16.56 2.95
N SER A 14 3.75 15.68 2.64
CA SER A 14 4.03 14.34 2.12
C SER A 14 4.65 14.38 0.71
N GLU A 15 4.22 15.31 -0.14
CA GLU A 15 4.85 15.54 -1.45
C GLU A 15 6.29 16.04 -1.30
N GLY A 16 6.57 16.94 -0.35
CA GLY A 16 7.93 17.36 -0.01
C GLY A 16 8.81 16.19 0.40
N LEU A 17 8.28 15.25 1.19
CA LEU A 17 8.96 14.01 1.56
C LEU A 17 9.22 13.12 0.34
N TYR A 18 8.22 12.93 -0.54
CA TYR A 18 8.35 12.15 -1.77
C TYR A 18 9.50 12.68 -2.64
N ILE A 19 9.55 13.99 -2.88
CA ILE A 19 10.62 14.61 -3.68
C ILE A 19 12.01 14.39 -3.05
N LEU A 20 12.11 14.45 -1.73
CA LEU A 20 13.37 14.20 -1.03
C LEU A 20 13.80 12.73 -1.12
N MET A 21 12.86 11.78 -1.10
CA MET A 21 13.13 10.36 -1.25
C MET A 21 13.64 9.98 -2.66
N GLN A 22 13.36 10.80 -3.67
CA GLN A 22 13.99 10.64 -5.00
C GLN A 22 15.48 11.01 -5.01
N GLN A 23 15.97 11.72 -4.02
CA GLN A 23 17.33 12.27 -3.99
C GLN A 23 18.26 11.57 -2.98
N LYS A 24 17.69 10.95 -1.95
CA LYS A 24 18.44 10.32 -0.87
C LYS A 24 17.63 9.31 -0.07
N PRO A 25 18.29 8.37 0.64
CA PRO A 25 17.63 7.41 1.50
C PRO A 25 16.77 8.09 2.58
N PHE A 26 15.62 7.48 2.88
CA PHE A 26 14.65 7.97 3.85
C PHE A 26 15.26 8.26 5.22
N GLU A 27 16.18 7.41 5.69
CA GLU A 27 16.83 7.56 7.01
C GLU A 27 17.61 8.89 7.11
N LYS A 28 18.16 9.38 6.00
CA LYS A 28 18.89 10.64 5.92
C LYS A 28 18.01 11.88 5.75
N ILE A 29 16.71 11.70 5.59
CA ILE A 29 15.76 12.80 5.50
C ILE A 29 15.37 13.26 6.91
N THR A 30 15.44 14.56 7.15
CA THR A 30 15.03 15.19 8.40
C THR A 30 13.75 16.01 8.22
N ILE A 31 12.98 16.17 9.31
CA ILE A 31 11.78 17.03 9.31
C ILE A 31 12.14 18.46 8.86
N LYS A 32 13.32 18.97 9.28
CA LYS A 32 13.78 20.29 8.81
C LYS A 32 13.83 20.35 7.29
N GLN A 33 14.39 19.34 6.64
CA GLN A 33 14.48 19.31 5.16
C GLN A 33 13.11 19.21 4.48
N ILE A 34 12.15 18.48 5.07
CA ILE A 34 10.77 18.46 4.56
C ILE A 34 10.16 19.86 4.66
N CYS A 35 10.32 20.53 5.80
CA CYS A 35 9.83 21.90 6.00
C CYS A 35 10.50 22.89 5.05
N ASP A 36 11.82 22.85 4.90
CA ASP A 36 12.56 23.70 3.98
C ASP A 36 12.11 23.49 2.52
N LYS A 37 11.82 22.22 2.13
CA LYS A 37 11.35 21.86 0.79
C LYS A 37 9.96 22.39 0.48
N THR A 38 9.11 22.44 1.50
CA THR A 38 7.68 22.83 1.35
C THR A 38 7.39 24.29 1.73
N GLY A 39 8.40 24.99 2.25
CA GLY A 39 8.28 26.40 2.65
C GLY A 39 7.49 26.59 3.97
N VAL A 40 7.38 25.56 4.82
CA VAL A 40 6.64 25.62 6.08
C VAL A 40 7.58 25.57 7.28
N ILE A 41 7.11 26.05 8.44
CA ILE A 41 7.85 25.97 9.71
C ILE A 41 7.64 24.61 10.39
N ARG A 42 8.58 24.20 11.25
CA ARG A 42 8.50 22.91 11.96
C ARG A 42 7.22 22.74 12.80
N GLY A 43 6.72 23.82 13.40
CA GLY A 43 5.45 23.78 14.15
C GLY A 43 4.29 23.32 13.27
N THR A 44 4.23 23.77 12.01
CA THR A 44 3.22 23.32 11.05
C THR A 44 3.35 21.83 10.74
N PHE A 45 4.56 21.29 10.60
CA PHE A 45 4.75 19.85 10.43
C PHE A 45 4.15 19.06 11.59
N TYR A 46 4.52 19.42 12.85
CA TYR A 46 4.06 18.72 14.04
C TYR A 46 2.56 18.88 14.35
N ASN A 47 1.90 19.87 13.76
CA ASN A 47 0.42 19.98 13.80
C ASN A 47 -0.28 18.92 12.93
N HIS A 48 0.43 18.28 12.00
CA HIS A 48 -0.13 17.36 11.03
C HIS A 48 0.42 15.93 11.14
N PHE A 49 1.67 15.78 11.55
CA PHE A 49 2.36 14.48 11.66
C PHE A 49 3.22 14.45 12.93
N MET A 50 3.21 13.34 13.62
CA MET A 50 4.09 13.11 14.79
C MET A 50 5.55 13.02 14.36
N ASP A 51 5.82 12.35 13.24
CA ASP A 51 7.15 12.17 12.69
C ASP A 51 7.12 11.95 11.15
N LYS A 52 8.28 11.70 10.58
CA LYS A 52 8.40 11.46 9.13
C LYS A 52 7.85 10.09 8.68
N TYR A 53 7.71 9.12 9.59
CA TYR A 53 7.14 7.81 9.29
C TYR A 53 5.62 7.93 9.10
N GLU A 54 4.93 8.68 9.95
CA GLU A 54 3.50 8.99 9.77
C GLU A 54 3.26 9.77 8.47
N ALA A 55 4.16 10.69 8.10
CA ALA A 55 4.06 11.38 6.83
C ALA A 55 4.28 10.45 5.62
N LEU A 56 5.15 9.45 5.75
CA LEU A 56 5.36 8.41 4.73
C LEU A 56 4.16 7.47 4.62
N GLU A 57 3.62 7.02 5.75
CA GLU A 57 2.41 6.19 5.80
C GLU A 57 1.23 6.90 5.11
N TYR A 58 1.00 8.17 5.43
CA TYR A 58 -0.01 8.99 4.78
C TYR A 58 0.22 9.10 3.26
N LEU A 59 1.46 9.30 2.82
CA LEU A 59 1.81 9.37 1.40
C LEU A 59 1.46 8.07 0.67
N ILE A 60 1.88 6.92 1.22
CA ILE A 60 1.63 5.60 0.61
C ILE A 60 0.12 5.32 0.56
N HIS A 61 -0.59 5.56 1.66
CA HIS A 61 -2.03 5.44 1.73
C HIS A 61 -2.71 6.26 0.63
N ARG A 62 -2.35 7.54 0.53
CA ARG A 62 -2.90 8.42 -0.51
C ARG A 62 -2.59 7.92 -1.92
N MET A 63 -1.39 7.39 -2.18
CA MET A 63 -1.05 6.81 -3.49
C MET A 63 -1.95 5.64 -3.85
N PHE A 64 -2.25 4.75 -2.89
CA PHE A 64 -3.10 3.59 -3.11
C PHE A 64 -4.59 3.93 -3.21
N TYR A 65 -5.06 4.96 -2.50
CA TYR A 65 -6.46 5.35 -2.56
C TYR A 65 -6.80 6.26 -3.74
N LYS A 66 -5.81 6.87 -4.38
CA LYS A 66 -6.05 7.74 -5.52
C LYS A 66 -6.67 6.97 -6.68
N GLY A 67 -7.94 7.20 -6.93
CA GLY A 67 -8.70 6.58 -8.03
C GLY A 67 -9.42 5.28 -7.69
N ILE A 68 -9.43 4.82 -6.42
CA ILE A 68 -10.10 3.57 -6.03
C ILE A 68 -11.31 3.76 -5.09
N GLU A 69 -11.72 4.97 -4.80
CA GLU A 69 -12.80 5.28 -3.83
C GLU A 69 -14.13 4.57 -4.11
N HIS A 70 -14.32 4.02 -5.33
CA HIS A 70 -15.54 3.32 -5.74
C HIS A 70 -15.28 1.99 -6.47
N GLU A 71 -14.07 1.43 -6.41
CA GLU A 71 -13.72 0.21 -7.12
C GLU A 71 -13.97 -1.05 -6.27
N SER A 72 -14.32 -2.16 -6.95
CA SER A 72 -14.48 -3.47 -6.33
C SER A 72 -13.14 -4.02 -5.83
N ASN A 73 -13.19 -4.93 -4.84
CA ASN A 73 -11.99 -5.53 -4.23
C ASN A 73 -10.92 -6.05 -5.21
N PRO A 74 -11.25 -6.80 -6.30
CA PRO A 74 -10.25 -7.23 -7.28
C PRO A 74 -9.55 -6.08 -8.00
N GLN A 75 -10.24 -4.97 -8.22
CA GLN A 75 -9.67 -3.77 -8.84
C GLN A 75 -8.73 -3.03 -7.89
N ILE A 76 -9.04 -3.00 -6.58
CA ILE A 76 -8.18 -2.41 -5.55
C ILE A 76 -6.80 -3.08 -5.56
N ILE A 77 -6.74 -4.41 -5.54
CA ILE A 77 -5.47 -5.15 -5.55
C ILE A 77 -4.68 -4.86 -6.83
N LYS A 78 -5.33 -4.90 -8.00
CA LYS A 78 -4.69 -4.56 -9.28
C LYS A 78 -4.14 -3.14 -9.26
N HIS A 79 -4.91 -2.18 -8.76
CA HIS A 79 -4.51 -0.79 -8.65
C HIS A 79 -3.28 -0.59 -7.74
N ILE A 80 -3.22 -1.29 -6.61
CA ILE A 80 -2.05 -1.27 -5.71
C ILE A 80 -0.79 -1.72 -6.46
N PHE A 81 -0.82 -2.86 -7.13
CA PHE A 81 0.33 -3.36 -7.88
C PHE A 81 0.70 -2.46 -9.07
N GLN A 82 -0.28 -1.85 -9.73
CA GLN A 82 -0.02 -0.87 -10.78
C GLN A 82 0.65 0.38 -10.22
N THR A 83 0.15 0.92 -9.10
CA THR A 83 0.75 2.07 -8.42
C THR A 83 2.20 1.80 -8.02
N VAL A 84 2.48 0.59 -7.50
CA VAL A 84 3.83 0.16 -7.16
C VAL A 84 4.70 0.04 -8.41
N SER A 85 4.17 -0.51 -9.51
CA SER A 85 4.87 -0.61 -10.79
C SER A 85 5.27 0.75 -11.35
N ASP A 86 4.36 1.71 -11.28
CA ASP A 86 4.57 3.07 -11.79
C ASP A 86 5.55 3.89 -10.92
N ASN A 87 5.78 3.44 -9.66
CA ASN A 87 6.63 4.12 -8.68
C ASN A 87 7.73 3.20 -8.11
N ARG A 88 8.35 2.34 -8.96
CA ARG A 88 9.30 1.29 -8.53
C ARG A 88 10.45 1.80 -7.67
N ASP A 89 11.07 2.90 -8.06
CA ASP A 89 12.24 3.44 -7.33
C ASP A 89 11.84 3.96 -5.94
N PHE A 90 10.66 4.56 -5.82
CA PHE A 90 10.11 4.97 -4.54
C PHE A 90 9.88 3.75 -3.63
N PHE A 91 9.18 2.71 -4.13
CA PHE A 91 8.90 1.51 -3.34
C PHE A 91 10.16 0.69 -3.03
N LYS A 92 11.17 0.67 -3.92
CA LYS A 92 12.50 0.14 -3.60
C LYS A 92 13.16 0.90 -2.44
N SER A 93 13.02 2.22 -2.41
CA SER A 93 13.55 3.04 -1.32
C SER A 93 12.81 2.76 -0.01
N CYS A 94 11.47 2.63 -0.05
CA CYS A 94 10.67 2.24 1.11
C CYS A 94 11.05 0.84 1.63
N TYR A 95 11.23 -0.14 0.74
CA TYR A 95 11.60 -1.53 1.09
C TYR A 95 12.91 -1.64 1.89
N ARG A 96 13.80 -0.65 1.77
CA ARG A 96 15.07 -0.58 2.51
C ARG A 96 14.92 -0.05 3.93
N ILE A 97 13.77 0.52 4.29
CA ILE A 97 13.50 1.03 5.63
C ILE A 97 13.32 -0.18 6.56
N THR A 98 14.22 -0.32 7.54
CA THR A 98 14.27 -1.45 8.47
C THR A 98 14.11 -0.99 9.92
N GLY A 99 13.89 -1.94 10.83
CA GLY A 99 13.70 -1.68 12.26
C GLY A 99 12.27 -1.31 12.60
N GLN A 100 12.08 -0.70 13.76
CA GLN A 100 10.77 -0.22 14.22
C GLN A 100 10.21 0.84 13.23
N ASN A 101 8.95 0.70 12.87
CA ASN A 101 8.29 1.47 11.79
C ASN A 101 8.93 1.25 10.41
N GLY A 102 9.54 0.09 10.18
CA GLY A 102 10.11 -0.29 8.90
C GLY A 102 9.05 -0.52 7.82
N PHE A 103 9.50 -0.93 6.64
CA PHE A 103 8.62 -1.18 5.49
C PHE A 103 7.45 -2.13 5.82
N GLU A 104 7.72 -3.19 6.59
CA GLU A 104 6.69 -4.18 6.93
C GLU A 104 5.59 -3.57 7.80
N ASP A 105 5.95 -2.80 8.82
CA ASP A 105 4.99 -2.14 9.70
C ASP A 105 4.16 -1.12 8.92
N LEU A 106 4.82 -0.27 8.13
CA LEU A 106 4.16 0.73 7.27
C LEU A 106 3.13 0.10 6.33
N MET A 107 3.55 -0.91 5.58
CA MET A 107 2.67 -1.55 4.59
C MET A 107 1.55 -2.36 5.27
N SER A 108 1.84 -3.02 6.40
CA SER A 108 0.83 -3.72 7.18
C SER A 108 -0.28 -2.77 7.65
N ASN A 109 0.06 -1.59 8.18
CA ASN A 109 -0.90 -0.59 8.61
C ASN A 109 -1.79 -0.13 7.44
N VAL A 110 -1.17 0.25 6.32
CA VAL A 110 -1.89 0.69 5.12
C VAL A 110 -2.82 -0.40 4.59
N PHE A 111 -2.36 -1.65 4.47
CA PHE A 111 -3.17 -2.74 3.95
C PHE A 111 -4.32 -3.12 4.90
N LYS A 112 -4.09 -3.11 6.21
CA LYS A 112 -5.15 -3.33 7.19
C LYS A 112 -6.26 -2.27 7.09
N GLU A 113 -5.90 -1.02 6.88
CA GLU A 113 -6.87 0.05 6.67
C GLU A 113 -7.66 -0.17 5.37
N ILE A 114 -6.99 -0.49 4.26
CA ILE A 114 -7.64 -0.81 2.99
C ILE A 114 -8.65 -1.96 3.18
N PHE A 115 -8.25 -3.07 3.81
CA PHE A 115 -9.14 -4.21 3.99
C PHE A 115 -10.26 -3.94 4.99
N ARG A 116 -10.05 -3.12 6.03
CA ARG A 116 -11.16 -2.68 6.89
C ARG A 116 -12.22 -1.91 6.09
N ASN A 117 -11.78 -1.02 5.21
CA ASN A 117 -12.69 -0.31 4.32
C ASN A 117 -13.42 -1.27 3.38
N VAL A 118 -12.73 -2.19 2.73
CA VAL A 118 -13.34 -3.21 1.87
C VAL A 118 -14.39 -4.01 2.63
N PHE A 119 -14.06 -4.53 3.82
CA PHE A 119 -14.98 -5.32 4.63
C PHE A 119 -16.15 -4.51 5.20
N SER A 120 -16.03 -3.19 5.34
CA SER A 120 -17.13 -2.34 5.79
C SER A 120 -18.31 -2.29 4.81
N TYR A 121 -18.07 -2.60 3.52
CA TYR A 121 -19.11 -2.65 2.48
C TYR A 121 -19.69 -4.05 2.27
N LEU A 122 -19.17 -5.08 2.95
CA LEU A 122 -19.64 -6.44 2.81
C LEU A 122 -20.68 -6.78 3.90
N ASP A 123 -21.68 -7.58 3.53
CA ASP A 123 -22.61 -8.16 4.49
C ASP A 123 -21.94 -9.34 5.22
N VAL A 124 -21.19 -9.02 6.27
CA VAL A 124 -20.46 -10.00 7.08
C VAL A 124 -21.39 -10.96 7.84
N SER A 125 -22.70 -10.66 7.95
CA SER A 125 -23.68 -11.56 8.59
C SER A 125 -23.85 -12.88 7.84
N ARG A 126 -23.47 -12.92 6.55
CA ARG A 126 -23.50 -14.13 5.70
C ARG A 126 -22.21 -14.94 5.73
N MET A 127 -21.20 -14.45 6.43
CA MET A 127 -19.93 -15.15 6.56
C MET A 127 -20.06 -16.28 7.60
N ASP A 128 -19.22 -17.29 7.46
CA ASP A 128 -19.10 -18.34 8.47
C ASP A 128 -18.69 -17.71 9.82
N SER A 129 -19.48 -17.98 10.86
CA SER A 129 -19.30 -17.38 12.19
C SER A 129 -17.96 -17.69 12.87
N ARG A 130 -17.16 -18.61 12.31
CA ARG A 130 -15.79 -18.91 12.77
C ARG A 130 -14.80 -17.83 12.39
N PHE A 131 -15.12 -16.96 11.41
CA PHE A 131 -14.26 -15.86 10.97
C PHE A 131 -14.76 -14.54 11.55
N THR A 132 -13.84 -13.77 12.12
CA THR A 132 -14.07 -12.37 12.48
C THR A 132 -13.53 -11.44 11.40
N VAL A 133 -14.07 -10.22 11.31
CA VAL A 133 -13.56 -9.21 10.37
C VAL A 133 -12.09 -8.93 10.64
N ASP A 134 -11.68 -8.81 11.91
CA ASP A 134 -10.27 -8.56 12.27
C ASP A 134 -9.35 -9.69 11.80
N PHE A 135 -9.78 -10.96 11.95
CA PHE A 135 -9.00 -12.09 11.43
C PHE A 135 -8.82 -12.00 9.91
N LEU A 136 -9.88 -11.66 9.18
CA LEU A 136 -9.82 -11.55 7.72
C LEU A 136 -8.98 -10.36 7.28
N VAL A 137 -9.09 -9.22 7.97
CA VAL A 137 -8.24 -8.05 7.73
C VAL A 137 -6.77 -8.42 7.89
N ASP A 138 -6.42 -9.08 8.99
CA ASP A 138 -5.04 -9.51 9.24
C ASP A 138 -4.55 -10.52 8.20
N TYR A 139 -5.39 -11.49 7.85
CA TYR A 139 -5.05 -12.51 6.86
C TYR A 139 -4.76 -11.89 5.50
N TYR A 140 -5.70 -11.12 4.94
CA TYR A 140 -5.53 -10.53 3.61
C TYR A 140 -4.45 -9.45 3.55
N ALA A 141 -4.27 -8.67 4.62
CA ALA A 141 -3.20 -7.69 4.70
C ALA A 141 -1.81 -8.35 4.69
N ASN A 142 -1.63 -9.46 5.43
CA ASN A 142 -0.38 -10.22 5.44
C ASN A 142 -0.11 -10.91 4.10
N ASP A 143 -1.13 -11.48 3.45
CA ASP A 143 -0.98 -12.06 2.12
C ASP A 143 -0.53 -11.01 1.10
N LEU A 144 -1.19 -9.85 1.10
CA LEU A 144 -0.83 -8.77 0.17
C LEU A 144 0.59 -8.23 0.44
N LEU A 145 0.97 -8.11 1.72
CA LEU A 145 2.33 -7.73 2.12
C LEU A 145 3.36 -8.75 1.63
N TYR A 146 3.07 -10.04 1.76
CA TYR A 146 3.94 -11.10 1.26
C TYR A 146 4.15 -10.99 -0.24
N PHE A 147 3.08 -10.86 -1.02
CA PHE A 147 3.17 -10.71 -2.47
C PHE A 147 3.95 -9.46 -2.88
N LEU A 148 3.71 -8.33 -2.22
CA LEU A 148 4.42 -7.10 -2.50
C LEU A 148 5.93 -7.23 -2.22
N LYS A 149 6.31 -7.76 -1.05
CA LYS A 149 7.70 -8.01 -0.67
C LYS A 149 8.40 -8.95 -1.66
N TYR A 150 7.73 -10.05 -2.00
CA TYR A 150 8.25 -11.00 -2.97
C TYR A 150 8.55 -10.33 -4.31
N TRP A 151 7.62 -9.57 -4.83
CA TRP A 151 7.77 -8.91 -6.13
C TRP A 151 8.87 -7.84 -6.14
N ILE A 152 8.94 -7.00 -5.10
CA ILE A 152 10.02 -6.01 -4.95
C ILE A 152 11.38 -6.70 -4.86
N SER A 153 11.51 -7.76 -4.06
CA SER A 153 12.78 -8.51 -3.88
C SER A 153 13.24 -9.21 -5.15
N HIS A 154 12.31 -9.54 -6.07
CA HIS A 154 12.59 -10.10 -7.40
C HIS A 154 12.63 -9.03 -8.49
N ASN A 155 12.93 -7.78 -8.11
CA ASN A 155 13.10 -6.65 -9.05
C ASN A 155 11.89 -6.38 -9.94
N PHE A 156 10.67 -6.62 -9.41
CA PHE A 156 9.38 -6.47 -10.09
C PHE A 156 9.22 -7.39 -11.32
N GLU A 157 9.81 -8.58 -11.24
CA GLU A 157 9.61 -9.64 -12.24
C GLU A 157 8.63 -10.71 -11.70
N PRO A 158 7.72 -11.22 -12.54
CA PRO A 158 7.41 -10.75 -13.90
C PRO A 158 6.73 -9.37 -13.91
N ASP A 159 6.37 -8.87 -15.08
CA ASP A 159 5.61 -7.61 -15.22
C ASP A 159 4.31 -7.63 -14.41
N VAL A 160 3.73 -6.44 -14.18
CA VAL A 160 2.59 -6.25 -13.28
C VAL A 160 1.35 -7.05 -13.68
N GLU A 161 1.02 -7.15 -14.97
CA GLU A 161 -0.16 -7.88 -15.45
C GLU A 161 0.00 -9.38 -15.22
N THR A 162 1.16 -9.93 -15.54
CA THR A 162 1.49 -11.34 -15.31
C THR A 162 1.53 -11.66 -13.80
N TYR A 163 2.08 -10.75 -13.00
CA TYR A 163 2.16 -10.95 -11.55
C TYR A 163 0.79 -10.88 -10.89
N TYR A 164 -0.01 -9.89 -11.24
CA TYR A 164 -1.38 -9.76 -10.75
C TYR A 164 -2.24 -10.97 -11.13
N ALA A 165 -2.12 -11.47 -12.37
CA ALA A 165 -2.87 -12.65 -12.79
C ALA A 165 -2.57 -13.89 -11.92
N LYS A 166 -1.32 -14.07 -11.46
CA LYS A 166 -0.96 -15.15 -10.51
C LYS A 166 -1.63 -14.95 -9.16
N ILE A 167 -1.61 -13.72 -8.64
CA ILE A 167 -2.25 -13.36 -7.36
C ILE A 167 -3.75 -13.58 -7.43
N ASP A 168 -4.41 -13.12 -8.49
CA ASP A 168 -5.85 -13.26 -8.69
C ASP A 168 -6.28 -14.74 -8.72
N ILE A 169 -5.47 -15.61 -9.33
CA ILE A 169 -5.69 -17.06 -9.30
C ILE A 169 -5.61 -17.61 -7.87
N LEU A 170 -4.62 -17.18 -7.08
CA LEU A 170 -4.45 -17.63 -5.70
C LEU A 170 -5.59 -17.16 -4.79
N PHE A 171 -6.08 -15.94 -4.96
CA PHE A 171 -7.20 -15.41 -4.19
C PHE A 171 -8.55 -16.07 -4.55
N LYS A 172 -8.72 -16.54 -5.78
CA LYS A 172 -9.98 -17.10 -6.27
C LYS A 172 -10.09 -18.63 -6.15
N ASN A 173 -8.98 -19.32 -5.91
CA ASN A 173 -8.97 -20.78 -5.94
C ASN A 173 -8.33 -21.36 -4.69
N SER A 174 -8.87 -22.47 -4.21
CA SER A 174 -8.22 -23.27 -3.20
C SER A 174 -7.01 -24.05 -3.78
N ILE A 175 -6.08 -24.47 -2.92
CA ILE A 175 -4.94 -25.32 -3.32
C ILE A 175 -5.41 -26.55 -4.12
N LYS A 176 -6.56 -27.13 -3.74
CA LYS A 176 -7.15 -28.29 -4.44
C LYS A 176 -7.52 -27.96 -5.87
N GLU A 177 -8.15 -26.80 -6.10
CA GLU A 177 -8.56 -26.34 -7.45
C GLU A 177 -7.34 -25.98 -8.32
N LEU A 178 -6.30 -25.42 -7.73
CA LEU A 178 -5.02 -25.18 -8.42
C LEU A 178 -4.41 -26.50 -8.93
N ASN A 179 -4.43 -27.55 -8.12
CA ASN A 179 -3.88 -28.85 -8.47
C ASN A 179 -4.65 -29.54 -9.59
N ILE A 180 -5.96 -29.49 -9.57
CA ILE A 180 -6.84 -30.08 -10.63
C ILE A 180 -6.57 -29.40 -11.98
N ARG A 181 -6.44 -28.08 -12.03
CA ARG A 181 -6.17 -27.34 -13.28
C ARG A 181 -4.81 -27.67 -13.90
N TYR A 182 -3.85 -28.14 -13.12
CA TYR A 182 -2.55 -28.58 -13.64
C TYR A 182 -2.56 -30.01 -14.15
N MET A 183 -3.42 -30.88 -13.61
CA MET A 183 -3.53 -32.28 -14.04
C MET A 183 -4.24 -32.44 -15.38
N ASP A 184 -5.18 -31.55 -15.75
CA ASP A 184 -5.90 -31.58 -17.02
C ASP A 184 -5.07 -31.08 -18.23
N LYS A 185 -3.83 -30.66 -18.02
CA LYS A 185 -2.89 -30.21 -19.08
C LYS A 185 -1.73 -31.15 -19.33
N SER A 186 -1.72 -32.33 -18.71
CA SER A 186 -0.79 -33.43 -18.94
C SER A 186 -1.48 -34.51 -19.78
#